data_690452c75edbd7a365c54be32c2dfbd5
#
_entry.id   690452c75edbd7a365c54be32c2dfbd5
#
_cell.length_a   1.000
_cell.length_b   1.000
_cell.length_c   1.000
_cell.angle_alpha   90.00
_cell.angle_beta   90.00
_cell.angle_gamma   90.00
#
_symmetry.space_group_name_H-M   'P 1'
#
loop_
_entity.id
_entity.type
_entity.pdbx_description
1 polymer ?
#
loop_
_entity_poly.entity_id
_entity_poly.type
_entity_poly.pdbx_seq_one_letter_code
_entity_poly.pdbx_strand_id
1 'polypeptide(L)'
;MKKIVLCLLVVSFLCAGLSAHATAKPTRVEVLYMNHGPLQSTLRQIKEVLSGYGDKLTVSWYDFDSKEGEQFMAKKGINQHVPLIIWLDGTYSVKAGEREIKLTGFPSGSGPAFFQGKWNMDDLKAALDQLTAKK
;
A
#
# COMPACT_ATOMS: atom_id res chain seq x y z
N MET A 1 -27.58 65.08 -36.46
CA MET A 1 -27.22 64.63 -35.11
C MET A 1 -27.31 63.11 -35.08
N LYS A 2 -26.19 62.44 -35.20
CA LYS A 2 -26.09 60.94 -35.25
C LYS A 2 -25.81 60.45 -33.86
N LYS A 3 -26.75 59.74 -33.28
CA LYS A 3 -26.54 59.05 -31.99
C LYS A 3 -25.84 57.73 -32.26
N ILE A 4 -24.61 57.64 -31.84
CA ILE A 4 -23.80 56.36 -31.85
C ILE A 4 -24.19 55.60 -30.60
N VAL A 5 -24.91 54.50 -30.78
CA VAL A 5 -25.16 53.49 -29.72
C VAL A 5 -23.97 52.55 -29.67
N LEU A 6 -23.17 52.70 -28.63
CA LEU A 6 -22.04 51.81 -28.36
C LEU A 6 -22.55 50.56 -27.65
N CYS A 7 -22.69 49.47 -28.40
CA CYS A 7 -22.97 48.14 -27.82
C CYS A 7 -21.70 47.61 -27.15
N LEU A 8 -21.69 47.65 -25.82
CA LEU A 8 -20.70 46.97 -24.99
C LEU A 8 -21.02 45.48 -24.96
N LEU A 9 -20.33 44.71 -25.78
CA LEU A 9 -20.29 43.23 -25.69
C LEU A 9 -19.44 42.82 -24.49
N VAL A 10 -20.10 42.51 -23.38
CA VAL A 10 -19.47 41.86 -22.24
C VAL A 10 -19.26 40.39 -22.60
N VAL A 11 -18.05 40.05 -23.06
CA VAL A 11 -17.65 38.68 -23.24
C VAL A 11 -17.30 38.14 -21.86
N SER A 12 -18.26 37.46 -21.23
CA SER A 12 -18.02 36.67 -20.01
C SER A 12 -17.18 35.45 -20.37
N PHE A 13 -15.88 35.56 -20.15
CA PHE A 13 -14.94 34.43 -20.26
C PHE A 13 -15.19 33.49 -19.06
N LEU A 14 -16.03 32.47 -19.29
CA LEU A 14 -16.29 31.40 -18.33
C LEU A 14 -15.01 30.53 -18.27
N CYS A 15 -14.07 30.89 -17.40
CA CYS A 15 -12.96 30.02 -17.04
C CYS A 15 -13.52 28.79 -16.33
N ALA A 16 -13.89 27.77 -17.11
CA ALA A 16 -14.07 26.44 -16.58
C ALA A 16 -12.69 25.95 -16.05
N GLY A 17 -12.47 26.18 -14.78
CA GLY A 17 -11.29 25.64 -14.09
C GLY A 17 -11.33 24.12 -14.19
N LEU A 18 -10.57 23.54 -15.11
CA LEU A 18 -10.20 22.13 -15.05
C LEU A 18 -9.37 21.95 -13.78
N SER A 19 -10.04 21.60 -12.69
CA SER A 19 -9.36 21.06 -11.51
C SER A 19 -8.72 19.75 -11.95
N ALA A 20 -7.45 19.79 -12.33
CA ALA A 20 -6.65 18.60 -12.48
C ALA A 20 -6.60 17.96 -11.09
N HIS A 21 -7.45 16.96 -10.87
CA HIS A 21 -7.33 16.10 -9.71
C HIS A 21 -6.02 15.38 -9.88
N ALA A 22 -4.97 15.84 -9.18
CA ALA A 22 -3.74 15.10 -9.05
C ALA A 22 -4.11 13.77 -8.41
N THR A 23 -4.14 12.70 -9.20
CA THR A 23 -4.36 11.35 -8.68
C THR A 23 -3.22 11.04 -7.73
N ALA A 24 -3.54 10.88 -6.46
CA ALA A 24 -2.55 10.53 -5.44
C ALA A 24 -1.82 9.24 -5.84
N LYS A 25 -0.49 9.23 -5.69
CA LYS A 25 0.31 8.05 -6.03
C LYS A 25 -0.10 6.88 -5.15
N PRO A 26 -0.43 5.69 -5.72
CA PRO A 26 -0.78 4.52 -4.94
C PRO A 26 0.33 4.14 -3.93
N THR A 27 -0.08 3.64 -2.77
CA THR A 27 0.85 3.06 -1.80
C THR A 27 1.41 1.76 -2.37
N ARG A 28 2.74 1.65 -2.41
CA ARG A 28 3.40 0.43 -2.86
C ARG A 28 3.46 -0.58 -1.73
N VAL A 29 2.93 -1.76 -1.99
CA VAL A 29 2.96 -2.92 -1.10
C VAL A 29 3.81 -4.01 -1.74
N GLU A 30 4.84 -4.47 -1.06
CA GLU A 30 5.70 -5.56 -1.50
C GLU A 30 5.64 -6.67 -0.46
N VAL A 31 5.28 -7.87 -0.85
CA VAL A 31 5.10 -9.03 0.04
C VAL A 31 6.08 -10.12 -0.37
N LEU A 32 7.06 -10.40 0.49
CA LEU A 32 7.92 -11.57 0.40
C LEU A 32 7.35 -12.67 1.29
N TYR A 33 7.13 -13.86 0.75
CA TYR A 33 6.49 -14.95 1.47
C TYR A 33 7.07 -16.31 1.11
N MET A 34 7.08 -17.24 2.05
CA MET A 34 7.33 -18.65 1.80
C MET A 34 6.04 -19.33 1.39
N ASN A 35 6.06 -20.05 0.27
CA ASN A 35 4.89 -20.75 -0.25
C ASN A 35 4.69 -22.11 0.45
N HIS A 36 4.58 -22.11 1.77
CA HIS A 36 4.40 -23.29 2.60
C HIS A 36 2.97 -23.40 3.17
N GLY A 37 2.51 -24.62 3.38
CA GLY A 37 1.16 -24.92 3.86
C GLY A 37 0.69 -24.07 5.05
N PRO A 38 1.45 -23.95 6.14
CA PRO A 38 1.07 -23.15 7.32
C PRO A 38 0.81 -21.67 7.02
N LEU A 39 1.45 -21.10 5.98
CA LEU A 39 1.29 -19.69 5.63
C LEU A 39 0.07 -19.42 4.73
N GLN A 40 -0.51 -20.44 4.11
CA GLN A 40 -1.58 -20.26 3.11
C GLN A 40 -2.81 -19.52 3.66
N SER A 41 -3.24 -19.81 4.89
CA SER A 41 -4.36 -19.11 5.51
C SER A 41 -4.05 -17.63 5.76
N THR A 42 -2.84 -17.33 6.23
CA THR A 42 -2.35 -15.97 6.44
C THR A 42 -2.29 -15.19 5.12
N LEU A 43 -1.78 -15.81 4.05
CA LEU A 43 -1.71 -15.18 2.73
C LEU A 43 -3.10 -14.85 2.17
N ARG A 44 -4.09 -15.73 2.37
CA ARG A 44 -5.48 -15.42 1.98
C ARG A 44 -6.03 -14.22 2.73
N GLN A 45 -5.84 -14.13 4.05
CA GLN A 45 -6.28 -12.99 4.85
C GLN A 45 -5.60 -11.69 4.42
N ILE A 46 -4.30 -11.71 4.15
CA ILE A 46 -3.57 -10.54 3.65
C ILE A 46 -4.13 -10.12 2.29
N LYS A 47 -4.34 -11.05 1.35
CA LYS A 47 -4.93 -10.76 0.04
C LYS A 47 -6.32 -10.12 0.17
N GLU A 48 -7.15 -10.63 1.07
CA GLU A 48 -8.47 -10.07 1.36
C GLU A 48 -8.38 -8.64 1.88
N VAL A 49 -7.51 -8.38 2.86
CA VAL A 49 -7.26 -7.02 3.37
C VAL A 49 -6.80 -6.08 2.26
N LEU A 50 -5.80 -6.47 1.48
CA LEU A 50 -5.24 -5.62 0.42
C LEU A 50 -6.25 -5.34 -0.70
N SER A 51 -7.10 -6.32 -1.04
CA SER A 51 -8.12 -6.16 -2.08
C SER A 51 -9.16 -5.08 -1.76
N GLY A 52 -9.41 -4.83 -0.48
CA GLY A 52 -10.33 -3.79 -0.01
C GLY A 52 -9.89 -2.35 -0.33
N TYR A 53 -8.62 -2.15 -0.70
CA TYR A 53 -8.07 -0.82 -1.01
C TYR A 53 -8.07 -0.49 -2.51
N GLY A 54 -8.31 -1.45 -3.38
CA GLY A 54 -8.39 -1.26 -4.84
C GLY A 54 -7.18 -0.53 -5.43
N ASP A 55 -7.44 0.52 -6.19
CA ASP A 55 -6.45 1.34 -6.90
C ASP A 55 -5.58 2.23 -5.99
N LYS A 56 -5.89 2.31 -4.70
CA LYS A 56 -5.04 3.00 -3.71
C LYS A 56 -3.72 2.27 -3.44
N LEU A 57 -3.62 0.99 -3.83
CA LEU A 57 -2.42 0.17 -3.65
C LEU A 57 -1.86 -0.32 -4.98
N THR A 58 -0.54 -0.44 -5.03
CA THR A 58 0.16 -1.25 -6.03
C THR A 58 0.84 -2.40 -5.29
N VAL A 59 0.39 -3.64 -5.52
CA VAL A 59 0.83 -4.81 -4.75
C VAL A 59 1.70 -5.71 -5.61
N SER A 60 2.87 -6.08 -5.09
CA SER A 60 3.79 -7.06 -5.68
C SER A 60 4.05 -8.21 -4.70
N TRP A 61 4.00 -9.43 -5.21
CA TRP A 61 4.20 -10.66 -4.44
C TRP A 61 5.47 -11.37 -4.90
N TYR A 62 6.31 -11.74 -3.96
CA TYR A 62 7.58 -12.43 -4.21
C TYR A 62 7.62 -13.73 -3.41
N ASP A 63 7.56 -14.85 -4.13
CA ASP A 63 7.75 -16.16 -3.54
C ASP A 63 9.23 -16.33 -3.19
N PHE A 64 9.52 -16.67 -1.94
CA PHE A 64 10.88 -16.84 -1.40
C PHE A 64 11.73 -17.81 -2.23
N ASP A 65 11.12 -18.90 -2.72
CA ASP A 65 11.79 -19.97 -3.47
C ASP A 65 11.81 -19.70 -4.99
N SER A 66 11.30 -18.56 -5.46
CA SER A 66 11.36 -18.18 -6.87
C SER A 66 12.62 -17.37 -7.20
N LYS A 67 13.00 -17.37 -8.48
CA LYS A 67 14.12 -16.55 -8.96
C LYS A 67 13.89 -15.05 -8.73
N GLU A 68 12.67 -14.59 -8.91
CA GLU A 68 12.26 -13.22 -8.64
C GLU A 68 12.34 -12.89 -7.16
N GLY A 69 11.95 -13.84 -6.30
CA GLY A 69 12.08 -13.72 -4.84
C GLY A 69 13.54 -13.65 -4.39
N GLU A 70 14.43 -14.49 -4.94
CA GLU A 70 15.87 -14.43 -4.67
C GLU A 70 16.46 -13.06 -5.05
N GLN A 71 16.12 -12.55 -6.23
CA GLN A 71 16.59 -11.23 -6.69
C GLN A 71 16.05 -10.11 -5.80
N PHE A 72 14.78 -10.22 -5.38
CA PHE A 72 14.16 -9.25 -4.48
C PHE A 72 14.82 -9.27 -3.10
N MET A 73 15.09 -10.45 -2.54
CA MET A 73 15.81 -10.60 -1.27
C MET A 73 17.21 -9.97 -1.32
N ALA A 74 17.97 -10.25 -2.39
CA ALA A 74 19.28 -9.66 -2.59
C ALA A 74 19.20 -8.12 -2.63
N LYS A 75 18.23 -7.57 -3.36
CA LYS A 75 17.99 -6.11 -3.44
C LYS A 75 17.64 -5.51 -2.08
N LYS A 76 16.90 -6.23 -1.24
CA LYS A 76 16.48 -5.77 0.10
C LYS A 76 17.51 -6.08 1.19
N GLY A 77 18.59 -6.80 0.87
CA GLY A 77 19.58 -7.24 1.85
C GLY A 77 19.05 -8.29 2.83
N ILE A 78 18.05 -9.08 2.41
CA ILE A 78 17.45 -10.15 3.23
C ILE A 78 18.29 -11.41 3.03
N ASN A 79 18.92 -11.88 4.08
CA ASN A 79 19.72 -13.11 4.12
C ASN A 79 19.24 -14.11 5.17
N GLN A 80 18.14 -13.82 5.84
CA GLN A 80 17.56 -14.65 6.88
C GLN A 80 16.32 -15.38 6.35
N HIS A 81 16.08 -16.57 6.92
CA HIS A 81 14.89 -17.36 6.65
C HIS A 81 13.69 -16.79 7.41
N VAL A 82 12.98 -15.85 6.80
CA VAL A 82 11.80 -15.20 7.38
C VAL A 82 10.56 -15.62 6.58
N PRO A 83 9.53 -16.20 7.21
CA PRO A 83 8.38 -16.74 6.48
C PRO A 83 7.56 -15.69 5.73
N LEU A 84 7.54 -14.46 6.23
CA LEU A 84 6.75 -13.36 5.66
C LEU A 84 7.37 -12.02 6.03
N ILE A 85 7.47 -11.12 5.06
CA ILE A 85 7.75 -9.69 5.29
C ILE A 85 6.86 -8.87 4.37
N ILE A 86 6.25 -7.81 4.89
CA ILE A 86 5.44 -6.86 4.11
C ILE A 86 6.06 -5.48 4.21
N TRP A 87 6.43 -4.89 3.06
CA TRP A 87 6.88 -3.50 2.96
C TRP A 87 5.73 -2.63 2.48
N LEU A 88 5.54 -1.50 3.14
CA LEU A 88 4.63 -0.43 2.74
C LEU A 88 5.48 0.79 2.39
N ASP A 89 5.43 1.23 1.14
CA ASP A 89 6.28 2.30 0.58
C ASP A 89 7.78 2.14 0.90
N GLY A 90 8.24 0.87 0.91
CA GLY A 90 9.66 0.52 1.07
C GLY A 90 10.13 0.24 2.49
N THR A 91 9.27 0.37 3.51
CA THR A 91 9.58 0.01 4.90
C THR A 91 8.62 -1.06 5.43
N TYR A 92 9.11 -1.99 6.25
CA TYR A 92 8.30 -2.94 6.99
C TYR A 92 8.10 -2.54 8.46
N SER A 93 8.78 -1.47 8.92
CA SER A 93 8.52 -0.83 10.21
C SER A 93 7.59 0.34 9.96
N VAL A 94 6.35 0.23 10.42
CA VAL A 94 5.28 1.16 10.11
C VAL A 94 4.48 1.53 11.36
N LYS A 95 3.75 2.63 11.29
CA LYS A 95 2.80 2.99 12.35
C LYS A 95 1.44 2.35 12.11
N ALA A 96 0.89 1.72 13.14
CA ALA A 96 -0.49 1.26 13.22
C ALA A 96 -1.17 2.01 14.37
N GLY A 97 -1.89 3.07 14.06
CA GLY A 97 -2.30 4.06 15.03
C GLY A 97 -1.08 4.80 15.61
N GLU A 98 -0.91 4.79 16.92
CA GLU A 98 0.25 5.38 17.61
C GLU A 98 1.41 4.39 17.82
N ARG A 99 1.19 3.09 17.57
CA ARG A 99 2.20 2.06 17.77
C ARG A 99 3.08 1.91 16.54
N GLU A 100 4.38 1.74 16.74
CA GLU A 100 5.29 1.24 15.71
C GLU A 100 5.26 -0.29 15.71
N ILE A 101 5.05 -0.87 14.55
CA ILE A 101 5.01 -2.32 14.34
C ILE A 101 5.96 -2.72 13.22
N LYS A 102 6.43 -3.97 13.28
CA LYS A 102 7.20 -4.59 12.21
C LYS A 102 6.37 -5.68 11.56
N LEU A 103 6.09 -5.53 10.28
CA LEU A 103 5.29 -6.48 9.48
C LEU A 103 6.16 -7.66 9.02
N THR A 104 6.65 -8.44 9.98
CA THR A 104 7.51 -9.62 9.74
C THR A 104 6.99 -10.83 10.49
N GLY A 105 7.20 -12.02 9.92
CA GLY A 105 6.72 -13.27 10.49
C GLY A 105 5.20 -13.44 10.38
N PHE A 106 4.68 -14.49 10.99
CA PHE A 106 3.24 -14.71 11.08
C PHE A 106 2.57 -13.63 11.94
N PRO A 107 1.32 -13.27 11.65
CA PRO A 107 0.54 -12.46 12.60
C PRO A 107 0.46 -13.12 13.98
N SER A 108 0.36 -12.32 15.03
CA SER A 108 0.20 -12.80 16.40
C SER A 108 -0.99 -13.75 16.50
N GLY A 109 -0.80 -14.88 17.16
CA GLY A 109 -1.83 -15.92 17.33
C GLY A 109 -2.02 -16.82 16.10
N SER A 110 -1.19 -16.72 15.07
CA SER A 110 -1.25 -17.58 13.88
C SER A 110 0.12 -18.19 13.59
N GLY A 111 0.12 -19.38 12.97
CA GLY A 111 1.35 -20.10 12.65
C GLY A 111 2.18 -20.57 13.85
N PRO A 112 3.38 -21.11 13.60
CA PRO A 112 4.27 -21.58 14.67
C PRO A 112 4.75 -20.41 15.55
N ALA A 113 4.70 -20.58 16.86
CA ALA A 113 5.03 -19.53 17.84
C ALA A 113 6.41 -18.88 17.61
N PHE A 114 7.40 -19.67 17.21
CA PHE A 114 8.76 -19.21 16.94
C PHE A 114 8.86 -18.20 15.79
N PHE A 115 7.94 -18.28 14.82
CA PHE A 115 7.91 -17.41 13.65
C PHE A 115 6.86 -16.32 13.73
N GLN A 116 6.18 -16.15 14.86
CA GLN A 116 5.17 -15.08 15.02
C GLN A 116 5.83 -13.72 15.18
N GLY A 117 5.29 -12.75 14.45
CA GLY A 117 5.57 -11.33 14.65
C GLY A 117 4.66 -10.73 15.74
N LYS A 118 4.85 -9.44 16.00
CA LYS A 118 4.04 -8.66 16.95
C LYS A 118 3.06 -7.74 16.23
N TRP A 119 2.30 -8.30 15.31
CA TRP A 119 1.31 -7.59 14.50
C TRP A 119 0.13 -8.52 14.17
N ASN A 120 -0.99 -7.95 13.79
CA ASN A 120 -2.18 -8.68 13.35
C ASN A 120 -2.81 -7.98 12.12
N MET A 121 -3.93 -8.52 11.60
CA MET A 121 -4.58 -7.97 10.41
C MET A 121 -5.16 -6.57 10.65
N ASP A 122 -5.58 -6.25 11.85
CA ASP A 122 -6.08 -4.91 12.19
C ASP A 122 -4.92 -3.89 12.22
N ASP A 123 -3.74 -4.30 12.66
CA ASP A 123 -2.53 -3.48 12.58
C ASP A 123 -2.14 -3.18 11.11
N LEU A 124 -2.23 -4.18 10.24
CA LEU A 124 -1.99 -4.00 8.80
C LEU A 124 -3.00 -3.02 8.20
N LYS A 125 -4.29 -3.17 8.51
CA LYS A 125 -5.34 -2.24 8.07
C LYS A 125 -5.08 -0.83 8.57
N ALA A 126 -4.80 -0.65 9.87
CA ALA A 126 -4.53 0.66 10.45
C ALA A 126 -3.34 1.37 9.78
N ALA A 127 -2.26 0.62 9.48
CA ALA A 127 -1.11 1.16 8.76
C ALA A 127 -1.48 1.58 7.32
N LEU A 128 -2.26 0.77 6.60
CA LEU A 128 -2.72 1.07 5.25
C LEU A 128 -3.67 2.27 5.23
N ASP A 129 -4.61 2.36 6.18
CA ASP A 129 -5.52 3.50 6.31
C ASP A 129 -4.75 4.81 6.51
N GLN A 130 -3.74 4.81 7.38
CA GLN A 130 -2.90 5.99 7.60
C GLN A 130 -2.10 6.40 6.36
N LEU A 131 -1.57 5.44 5.61
CA LEU A 131 -0.77 5.71 4.42
C LEU A 131 -1.61 6.17 3.24
N THR A 132 -2.80 5.59 3.07
CA THR A 132 -3.71 5.94 1.97
C THR A 132 -4.48 7.23 2.22
N ALA A 133 -4.70 7.63 3.48
CA ALA A 133 -5.34 8.90 3.84
C ALA A 133 -4.43 10.13 3.67
N LYS A 134 -3.10 9.93 3.64
CA LYS A 134 -2.11 11.02 3.49
C LYS A 134 -1.81 11.39 2.03
N LYS A 135 -2.40 10.69 1.09
CA LYS A 135 -2.13 10.82 -0.36
C LYS A 135 -3.34 11.46 -1.10
#